data_4ef07607d0bd263fd455ffd40d42e850
#
_entry.id   4ef07607d0bd263fd455ffd40d42e850
#
_cell.length_a   1.000
_cell.length_b   1.000
_cell.length_c   1.000
_cell.angle_alpha   90.00
_cell.angle_beta   90.00
_cell.angle_gamma   90.00
#
_symmetry.space_group_name_H-M   'P 1'
#
loop_
_entity.id
_entity.type
_entity.pdbx_description
1 polymer ?
#
loop_
_entity_poly.entity_id
_entity_poly.type
_entity_poly.pdbx_seq_one_letter_code
_entity_poly.pdbx_strand_id
1 'polypeptide(L)'
;QYKSFLAGQKALQNYKNFPTARQTMKTTTAPDPVAGFGTPIYRLTPQGNPFDFTGGIPNDNAMAISKDGILCAAVNSVFWAMDTKTGELIMPSPVGLFSLQQMANGSSFSNYYDPKLIYDPTTDRFVLVFLKDNDAANSRIIVCFSSTNDPTDPWYIYSLTGNPLNNNRWTDFPAIALSETGLVITANLIIPNVSWQVGFDGSVIWHLNTSEGFAGGNVNATVYTQIAHNGKFVRNLHPVRGHDNISDQLQFLSNRNFDLQNDTIFLITLTEGTSDTTVTAQALISNVPYGVPPNGKQGDTDTTDATKGLQTNDGRVLGAIQKDGWIQFVSTTAHGANPNAGIYHGFISNAQSSDPKLTARVFTHPVRDYGYPNITWSGVHPNQIQCLIGFNFTSIDGHPGMGAVQLGNDTSFSNPIDLINGTTHVDRHSDSYERWGDYFAVQPMFDENGQIIPSEAWMAGFYGDGPQQNRTFISQVFSTDTVVPLHENGGQLFPNPAYDQDMVTVTFNLDQNQRVEARLYNVNGALVQELTGRDLPAGPAELYIHLGTLAAGNYIVRLEGNGGFTKTERLVKL
;
A
#
# COMPACT_ATOMS: atom_id res chain seq x y z
N GLN A 1 7.01 23.71 -14.03
CA GLN A 1 5.84 23.81 -14.94
C GLN A 1 4.72 22.84 -14.57
N TYR A 2 5.01 21.55 -14.33
CA TYR A 2 3.99 20.57 -13.85
C TYR A 2 3.31 21.03 -12.55
N LYS A 3 4.11 21.39 -11.55
CA LYS A 3 3.59 21.82 -10.24
C LYS A 3 2.78 23.13 -10.34
N SER A 4 3.15 24.06 -11.22
CA SER A 4 2.37 25.27 -11.48
C SER A 4 1.01 24.98 -12.14
N PHE A 5 0.96 24.01 -13.05
CA PHE A 5 -0.31 23.55 -13.62
C PHE A 5 -1.20 22.92 -12.57
N LEU A 6 -0.65 22.00 -11.77
CA LEU A 6 -1.39 21.33 -10.70
C LEU A 6 -1.91 22.34 -9.67
N ALA A 7 -1.11 23.35 -9.30
CA ALA A 7 -1.56 24.44 -8.44
C ALA A 7 -2.75 25.22 -9.06
N GLY A 8 -2.70 25.48 -10.38
CA GLY A 8 -3.80 26.08 -11.12
C GLY A 8 -5.08 25.22 -11.07
N GLN A 9 -4.97 23.92 -11.27
CA GLN A 9 -6.11 23.01 -11.16
C GLN A 9 -6.68 22.97 -9.74
N LYS A 10 -5.84 22.91 -8.71
CA LYS A 10 -6.28 22.98 -7.32
C LYS A 10 -6.99 24.29 -6.99
N ALA A 11 -6.53 25.41 -7.53
CA ALA A 11 -7.18 26.71 -7.36
C ALA A 11 -8.55 26.80 -8.05
N LEU A 12 -8.76 26.09 -9.15
CA LEU A 12 -10.04 26.02 -9.86
C LEU A 12 -11.03 25.03 -9.24
N GLN A 13 -10.57 24.13 -8.37
CA GLN A 13 -11.39 23.07 -7.81
C GLN A 13 -12.40 23.61 -6.80
N ASN A 14 -13.65 23.26 -6.98
CA ASN A 14 -14.71 23.60 -6.04
C ASN A 14 -14.90 22.50 -4.99
N TYR A 15 -14.01 22.45 -4.01
CA TYR A 15 -14.04 21.43 -2.97
C TYR A 15 -15.33 21.42 -2.14
N LYS A 16 -15.99 22.58 -1.97
CA LYS A 16 -17.23 22.68 -1.17
C LYS A 16 -18.43 22.01 -1.82
N ASN A 17 -18.44 21.96 -3.16
CA ASN A 17 -19.54 21.41 -3.94
C ASN A 17 -19.12 20.19 -4.78
N PHE A 18 -18.03 19.52 -4.39
CA PHE A 18 -17.57 18.31 -5.09
C PHE A 18 -18.63 17.21 -4.93
N PRO A 19 -19.08 16.56 -6.03
CA PRO A 19 -20.12 15.55 -5.97
C PRO A 19 -19.63 14.28 -5.28
N THR A 20 -20.49 13.65 -4.49
CA THR A 20 -20.20 12.41 -3.78
C THR A 20 -20.64 11.16 -4.53
N ALA A 21 -21.52 11.32 -5.53
CA ALA A 21 -22.00 10.24 -6.37
C ALA A 21 -22.38 10.76 -7.76
N ARG A 22 -22.41 9.86 -8.74
CA ARG A 22 -22.89 10.17 -10.07
C ARG A 22 -24.41 10.45 -10.03
N GLN A 23 -24.85 11.54 -10.64
CA GLN A 23 -26.27 12.01 -10.60
C GLN A 23 -27.31 11.03 -11.20
N THR A 24 -26.90 9.94 -11.84
CA THR A 24 -27.78 8.99 -12.53
C THR A 24 -28.06 7.70 -11.79
N MET A 25 -27.44 7.43 -10.65
CA MET A 25 -27.78 6.26 -9.82
C MET A 25 -28.60 6.68 -8.61
N LYS A 26 -29.78 6.03 -8.44
CA LYS A 26 -30.47 6.06 -7.15
C LYS A 26 -29.49 5.56 -6.11
N THR A 27 -29.03 6.45 -5.24
CA THR A 27 -28.20 6.13 -4.10
C THR A 27 -28.96 5.15 -3.22
N THR A 28 -28.51 3.90 -3.17
CA THR A 28 -28.54 3.22 -1.88
C THR A 28 -27.51 3.97 -1.06
N THR A 29 -27.94 4.69 -0.04
CA THR A 29 -27.08 5.26 0.99
C THR A 29 -26.10 4.17 1.38
N ALA A 30 -24.78 4.45 1.25
CA ALA A 30 -23.81 3.58 1.87
C ALA A 30 -24.22 3.45 3.34
N PRO A 31 -24.35 2.23 3.89
CA PRO A 31 -24.65 2.09 5.29
C PRO A 31 -23.60 2.87 6.08
N ASP A 32 -24.03 3.55 7.13
CA ASP A 32 -23.11 4.13 8.10
C ASP A 32 -22.07 3.05 8.48
N PRO A 33 -20.80 3.42 8.74
CA PRO A 33 -19.77 2.45 9.07
C PRO A 33 -20.30 1.60 10.22
N VAL A 34 -20.53 0.34 9.93
CA VAL A 34 -21.04 -0.61 10.91
C VAL A 34 -19.97 -0.72 11.99
N ALA A 35 -20.30 -0.33 13.20
CA ALA A 35 -19.47 -0.57 14.36
C ALA A 35 -19.27 -2.09 14.51
N GLY A 36 -18.14 -2.63 14.09
CA GLY A 36 -17.91 -4.07 14.11
C GLY A 36 -16.62 -4.57 13.48
N PHE A 37 -15.90 -3.77 12.69
CA PHE A 37 -14.59 -4.19 12.22
C PHE A 37 -13.52 -3.86 13.24
N GLY A 38 -12.68 -4.84 13.53
CA GLY A 38 -11.49 -4.61 14.31
C GLY A 38 -10.62 -3.56 13.65
N THR A 39 -10.19 -2.57 14.40
CA THR A 39 -9.18 -1.61 13.98
C THR A 39 -7.88 -2.36 13.74
N PRO A 40 -7.14 -2.12 12.64
CA PRO A 40 -5.86 -2.77 12.43
C PRO A 40 -4.95 -2.51 13.64
N ILE A 41 -4.14 -3.49 13.99
CA ILE A 41 -3.12 -3.36 15.04
C ILE A 41 -1.75 -3.25 14.39
N TYR A 42 -0.82 -2.59 15.04
CA TYR A 42 0.54 -2.44 14.54
C TYR A 42 1.56 -2.87 15.60
N ARG A 43 2.74 -3.23 15.11
CA ARG A 43 3.92 -3.50 15.94
C ARG A 43 5.00 -2.51 15.54
N LEU A 44 5.56 -1.84 16.51
CA LEU A 44 6.80 -1.11 16.33
C LEU A 44 7.93 -2.11 16.06
N THR A 45 8.91 -1.72 15.25
CA THR A 45 10.18 -2.47 15.19
C THR A 45 10.70 -2.66 16.61
N PRO A 46 11.37 -3.79 16.93
CA PRO A 46 11.76 -4.15 18.30
C PRO A 46 12.49 -3.07 19.10
N GLN A 47 13.02 -2.06 18.44
CA GLN A 47 13.78 -0.97 19.06
C GLN A 47 13.04 0.37 19.12
N GLY A 48 11.80 0.44 18.64
CA GLY A 48 11.00 1.66 18.70
C GLY A 48 11.62 2.87 17.98
N ASN A 49 12.71 2.67 17.26
CA ASN A 49 13.41 3.74 16.58
C ASN A 49 12.89 3.88 15.15
N PRO A 50 12.31 5.02 14.81
CA PRO A 50 12.11 5.36 13.42
C PRO A 50 13.48 5.40 12.75
N PHE A 51 13.60 4.80 11.57
CA PHE A 51 14.82 4.94 10.80
C PHE A 51 14.94 6.39 10.36
N ASP A 52 15.84 7.08 11.03
CA ASP A 52 16.12 8.49 10.85
C ASP A 52 17.00 8.69 9.61
N PHE A 53 16.43 8.45 8.45
CA PHE A 53 17.14 8.76 7.23
C PHE A 53 16.56 10.03 6.62
N THR A 54 17.30 11.11 6.81
CA THR A 54 17.15 12.35 6.06
C THR A 54 17.70 12.14 4.64
N GLY A 55 17.11 11.21 3.89
CA GLY A 55 17.23 11.21 2.43
C GLY A 55 16.61 12.48 1.89
N GLY A 56 16.80 12.80 0.61
CA GLY A 56 16.27 14.02 0.00
C GLY A 56 14.81 14.32 0.30
N ILE A 57 14.32 15.44 -0.14
CA ILE A 57 12.91 15.80 -0.07
C ILE A 57 12.31 15.65 -1.46
N PRO A 58 11.21 14.89 -1.58
CA PRO A 58 10.49 14.10 -0.57
C PRO A 58 11.15 12.73 -0.31
N ASN A 59 10.67 11.98 0.71
CA ASN A 59 11.17 10.65 1.02
C ASN A 59 10.97 9.66 -0.12
N ASP A 60 9.81 9.68 -0.77
CA ASP A 60 9.43 8.73 -1.83
C ASP A 60 9.70 7.27 -1.44
N ASN A 61 9.03 6.83 -0.36
CA ASN A 61 9.30 5.58 0.31
C ASN A 61 9.05 4.37 -0.58
N ALA A 62 10.08 3.53 -0.74
CA ALA A 62 9.99 2.20 -1.33
C ALA A 62 10.50 1.16 -0.33
N MET A 63 9.86 0.00 -0.28
CA MET A 63 10.21 -1.06 0.66
C MET A 63 9.83 -2.41 0.10
N ALA A 64 10.61 -3.43 0.43
CA ALA A 64 10.29 -4.84 0.22
C ALA A 64 10.79 -5.65 1.42
N ILE A 65 10.10 -6.75 1.74
CA ILE A 65 10.47 -7.64 2.84
C ILE A 65 10.50 -9.08 2.36
N SER A 66 11.56 -9.82 2.73
CA SER A 66 11.68 -11.24 2.43
C SER A 66 10.91 -12.09 3.43
N LYS A 67 10.66 -13.34 3.07
CA LYS A 67 10.07 -14.36 3.96
C LYS A 67 10.86 -14.57 5.26
N ASP A 68 12.16 -14.31 5.23
CA ASP A 68 13.03 -14.43 6.41
C ASP A 68 13.02 -13.18 7.29
N GLY A 69 12.32 -12.12 6.88
CA GLY A 69 12.24 -10.88 7.63
C GLY A 69 13.37 -9.91 7.33
N ILE A 70 14.10 -10.09 6.22
CA ILE A 70 15.05 -9.07 5.73
C ILE A 70 14.26 -8.00 5.02
N LEU A 71 14.30 -6.78 5.54
CA LEU A 71 13.62 -5.63 5.00
C LEU A 71 14.63 -4.74 4.26
N CYS A 72 14.39 -4.56 2.97
CA CYS A 72 15.08 -3.56 2.14
C CYS A 72 14.20 -2.33 2.01
N ALA A 73 14.75 -1.14 2.19
CA ALA A 73 14.04 0.11 2.02
C ALA A 73 14.88 1.14 1.27
N ALA A 74 14.20 2.00 0.54
CA ALA A 74 14.82 3.13 -0.15
C ALA A 74 13.97 4.39 0.02
N VAL A 75 14.65 5.49 0.17
CA VAL A 75 14.09 6.84 -0.01
C VAL A 75 14.89 7.50 -1.12
N ASN A 76 14.40 8.60 -1.67
CA ASN A 76 15.09 9.27 -2.76
C ASN A 76 16.60 9.34 -2.54
N SER A 77 17.35 8.65 -3.40
CA SER A 77 18.81 8.56 -3.48
C SER A 77 19.51 7.72 -2.40
N VAL A 78 18.79 7.06 -1.48
CA VAL A 78 19.39 6.27 -0.39
C VAL A 78 18.72 4.90 -0.27
N PHE A 79 19.52 3.87 -0.01
CA PHE A 79 19.09 2.49 0.21
C PHE A 79 19.68 1.95 1.50
N TRP A 80 18.92 1.12 2.22
CA TRP A 80 19.39 0.39 3.42
C TRP A 80 18.62 -0.92 3.61
N ALA A 81 19.13 -1.78 4.47
CA ALA A 81 18.48 -3.02 4.84
C ALA A 81 18.61 -3.31 6.34
N MET A 82 17.61 -4.02 6.89
CA MET A 82 17.54 -4.42 8.28
C MET A 82 16.98 -5.83 8.43
N ASP A 83 17.34 -6.48 9.52
CA ASP A 83 16.67 -7.68 10.01
C ASP A 83 15.51 -7.27 10.92
N THR A 84 14.28 -7.57 10.54
CA THR A 84 13.09 -7.21 11.33
C THR A 84 12.94 -8.03 12.61
N LYS A 85 13.62 -9.16 12.72
CA LYS A 85 13.58 -10.05 13.91
C LYS A 85 14.45 -9.48 15.03
N THR A 86 15.60 -8.91 14.69
CA THR A 86 16.53 -8.30 15.64
C THR A 86 16.39 -6.79 15.73
N GLY A 87 15.89 -6.15 14.69
CA GLY A 87 15.83 -4.70 14.54
C GLY A 87 17.19 -4.06 14.21
N GLU A 88 18.18 -4.86 13.87
CA GLU A 88 19.52 -4.38 13.54
C GLU A 88 19.66 -4.06 12.05
N LEU A 89 20.44 -3.04 11.73
CA LEU A 89 20.83 -2.76 10.35
C LEU A 89 21.77 -3.86 9.86
N ILE A 90 21.43 -4.50 8.75
CA ILE A 90 22.28 -5.46 8.05
C ILE A 90 23.44 -4.73 7.38
N MET A 91 23.16 -3.56 6.83
CA MET A 91 24.20 -2.67 6.29
C MET A 91 24.71 -1.74 7.40
N PRO A 92 26.02 -1.55 7.52
CA PRO A 92 26.59 -0.73 8.62
C PRO A 92 26.19 0.75 8.54
N SER A 93 25.78 1.21 7.37
CA SER A 93 25.22 2.54 7.13
C SER A 93 24.40 2.53 5.84
N PRO A 94 23.42 3.43 5.69
CA PRO A 94 22.74 3.62 4.43
C PRO A 94 23.71 3.96 3.30
N VAL A 95 23.48 3.39 2.13
CA VAL A 95 24.27 3.66 0.93
C VAL A 95 23.46 4.47 -0.06
N GLY A 96 24.11 5.38 -0.78
CA GLY A 96 23.45 6.03 -1.89
C GLY A 96 23.10 5.02 -3.00
N LEU A 97 22.00 5.20 -3.70
CA LEU A 97 21.65 4.39 -4.89
C LEU A 97 22.78 4.34 -5.90
N PHE A 98 23.53 5.43 -5.98
CA PHE A 98 24.77 5.52 -6.72
C PHE A 98 25.82 4.47 -6.32
N SER A 99 25.98 4.19 -5.03
CA SER A 99 26.99 3.25 -4.53
C SER A 99 26.65 1.81 -4.90
N LEU A 100 25.36 1.44 -4.99
CA LEU A 100 24.96 0.12 -5.49
C LEU A 100 25.43 -0.10 -6.93
N GLN A 101 25.30 0.91 -7.79
CA GLN A 101 25.77 0.80 -9.16
C GLN A 101 27.30 0.83 -9.27
N GLN A 102 27.99 1.58 -8.40
CA GLN A 102 29.46 1.57 -8.36
C GLN A 102 30.03 0.21 -7.96
N MET A 103 29.39 -0.48 -7.01
CA MET A 103 29.79 -1.82 -6.59
C MET A 103 29.79 -2.82 -7.76
N ALA A 104 28.92 -2.62 -8.77
CA ALA A 104 28.81 -3.50 -9.92
C ALA A 104 29.71 -3.10 -11.12
N ASN A 105 29.86 -1.80 -11.44
CA ASN A 105 30.38 -1.36 -12.75
C ASN A 105 31.48 -0.28 -12.72
N GLY A 106 31.85 0.26 -11.56
CA GLY A 106 32.88 1.30 -11.44
C GLY A 106 32.55 2.66 -12.12
N SER A 107 31.30 2.87 -12.53
CA SER A 107 30.84 4.08 -13.21
C SER A 107 30.30 5.11 -12.23
N SER A 108 30.67 6.38 -12.38
CA SER A 108 30.11 7.46 -11.57
C SER A 108 28.86 8.05 -12.25
N PHE A 109 27.75 8.12 -11.54
CA PHE A 109 26.53 8.74 -12.02
C PHE A 109 25.98 9.71 -10.96
N SER A 110 25.25 10.72 -11.41
CA SER A 110 24.55 11.70 -10.59
C SER A 110 23.06 11.69 -10.93
N ASN A 111 22.21 12.28 -10.08
CA ASN A 111 20.78 12.45 -10.30
C ASN A 111 19.98 11.15 -10.32
N TYR A 112 20.08 10.34 -9.28
CA TYR A 112 19.20 9.18 -9.05
C TYR A 112 18.00 9.58 -8.20
N TYR A 113 16.82 9.04 -8.56
CA TYR A 113 15.56 9.35 -7.90
C TYR A 113 14.50 8.29 -8.16
N ASP A 114 13.36 8.39 -7.49
CA ASP A 114 12.16 7.57 -7.64
C ASP A 114 12.41 6.06 -7.49
N PRO A 115 12.93 5.59 -6.34
CA PRO A 115 13.16 4.17 -6.13
C PRO A 115 11.84 3.39 -6.02
N LYS A 116 11.86 2.15 -6.53
CA LYS A 116 10.82 1.13 -6.35
C LYS A 116 11.45 -0.18 -5.93
N LEU A 117 10.91 -0.82 -4.93
CA LEU A 117 11.36 -2.10 -4.41
C LEU A 117 10.24 -3.12 -4.44
N ILE A 118 10.58 -4.35 -4.79
CA ILE A 118 9.70 -5.51 -4.70
C ILE A 118 10.53 -6.75 -4.35
N TYR A 119 9.95 -7.66 -3.60
CA TYR A 119 10.52 -8.97 -3.29
C TYR A 119 9.82 -10.03 -4.12
N ASP A 120 10.61 -10.95 -4.68
CA ASP A 120 10.14 -12.14 -5.37
C ASP A 120 10.20 -13.35 -4.41
N PRO A 121 9.06 -13.80 -3.89
CA PRO A 121 9.04 -14.93 -2.97
C PRO A 121 9.40 -16.27 -3.62
N THR A 122 9.30 -16.37 -4.95
CA THR A 122 9.60 -17.58 -5.71
C THR A 122 11.11 -17.84 -5.78
N THR A 123 11.88 -16.78 -6.03
CA THR A 123 13.35 -16.87 -6.12
C THR A 123 14.05 -16.47 -4.82
N ASP A 124 13.32 -15.97 -3.84
CA ASP A 124 13.82 -15.43 -2.57
C ASP A 124 14.83 -14.29 -2.79
N ARG A 125 14.44 -13.29 -3.58
CA ARG A 125 15.33 -12.20 -4.00
C ARG A 125 14.59 -10.88 -4.14
N PHE A 126 15.37 -9.80 -4.20
CA PHE A 126 14.88 -8.43 -4.33
C PHE A 126 15.11 -7.87 -5.73
N VAL A 127 14.19 -7.01 -6.14
CA VAL A 127 14.35 -6.15 -7.31
C VAL A 127 14.21 -4.70 -6.88
N LEU A 128 15.19 -3.87 -7.26
CA LEU A 128 15.20 -2.43 -7.06
C LEU A 128 15.24 -1.74 -8.43
N VAL A 129 14.32 -0.82 -8.65
CA VAL A 129 14.29 0.02 -9.86
C VAL A 129 14.37 1.49 -9.45
N PHE A 130 15.13 2.29 -10.16
CA PHE A 130 15.18 3.74 -9.97
C PHE A 130 15.51 4.46 -11.27
N LEU A 131 15.18 5.74 -11.30
CA LEU A 131 15.44 6.58 -12.46
C LEU A 131 16.78 7.31 -12.34
N LYS A 132 17.32 7.69 -13.50
CA LYS A 132 18.52 8.49 -13.65
C LYS A 132 18.32 9.54 -14.72
N ASP A 133 18.71 10.77 -14.43
CA ASP A 133 18.67 11.93 -15.30
C ASP A 133 17.28 12.22 -15.93
N ASN A 134 17.06 13.43 -16.36
CA ASN A 134 15.76 13.93 -16.83
C ASN A 134 15.86 14.61 -18.21
N ASP A 135 16.75 14.09 -19.06
CA ASP A 135 16.89 14.52 -20.46
C ASP A 135 16.92 13.29 -21.39
N ALA A 136 16.66 13.50 -22.66
CA ALA A 136 16.51 12.43 -23.63
C ALA A 136 17.80 11.63 -23.90
N ALA A 137 18.97 12.23 -23.71
CA ALA A 137 20.24 11.58 -23.99
C ALA A 137 20.72 10.71 -22.83
N ASN A 138 20.51 11.18 -21.61
CA ASN A 138 21.08 10.60 -20.40
C ASN A 138 20.07 9.84 -19.55
N SER A 139 18.76 10.06 -19.75
CA SER A 139 17.70 9.37 -18.99
C SER A 139 17.83 7.85 -19.07
N ARG A 140 17.79 7.19 -17.91
CA ARG A 140 17.87 5.73 -17.80
C ARG A 140 16.88 5.24 -16.74
N ILE A 141 16.45 4.01 -16.94
CA ILE A 141 15.82 3.20 -15.91
C ILE A 141 16.87 2.18 -15.46
N ILE A 142 17.26 2.25 -14.21
CA ILE A 142 18.22 1.33 -13.63
C ILE A 142 17.44 0.21 -12.96
N VAL A 143 17.73 -1.03 -13.30
CA VAL A 143 17.08 -2.23 -12.75
C VAL A 143 18.15 -3.09 -12.10
N CYS A 144 17.97 -3.36 -10.82
CA CYS A 144 18.90 -4.12 -10.00
C CYS A 144 18.21 -5.39 -9.48
N PHE A 145 18.81 -6.54 -9.74
CA PHE A 145 18.39 -7.84 -9.20
C PHE A 145 19.41 -8.29 -8.15
N SER A 146 18.98 -8.60 -6.94
CA SER A 146 19.90 -9.13 -5.93
C SER A 146 20.38 -10.53 -6.32
N SER A 147 21.65 -10.85 -6.06
CA SER A 147 22.20 -12.19 -6.38
C SER A 147 21.73 -13.25 -5.37
N THR A 148 21.39 -12.84 -4.15
CA THR A 148 20.85 -13.67 -3.07
C THR A 148 19.77 -12.90 -2.32
N ASN A 149 19.24 -13.44 -1.23
CA ASN A 149 18.35 -12.75 -0.30
C ASN A 149 19.09 -11.85 0.72
N ASP A 150 20.43 -11.91 0.75
CA ASP A 150 21.26 -10.96 1.50
C ASP A 150 21.51 -9.70 0.66
N PRO A 151 20.97 -8.53 1.03
CA PRO A 151 21.13 -7.32 0.26
C PRO A 151 22.56 -6.74 0.28
N THR A 152 23.47 -7.28 1.08
CA THR A 152 24.89 -6.92 1.08
C THR A 152 25.70 -7.66 0.02
N ASP A 153 25.17 -8.74 -0.53
CA ASP A 153 25.73 -9.44 -1.66
C ASP A 153 25.65 -8.60 -2.95
N PRO A 154 26.45 -8.92 -3.99
CA PRO A 154 26.42 -8.19 -5.24
C PRO A 154 25.03 -8.17 -5.90
N TRP A 155 24.72 -7.06 -6.57
CA TRP A 155 23.52 -6.90 -7.37
C TRP A 155 23.87 -6.94 -8.86
N TYR A 156 23.03 -7.62 -9.66
CA TYR A 156 23.08 -7.56 -11.11
C TYR A 156 22.35 -6.31 -11.60
N ILE A 157 23.07 -5.39 -12.24
CA ILE A 157 22.56 -4.06 -12.57
C ILE A 157 22.47 -3.87 -14.07
N TYR A 158 21.27 -3.47 -14.51
CA TYR A 158 20.94 -3.22 -15.90
C TYR A 158 20.52 -1.77 -16.09
N SER A 159 20.90 -1.20 -17.24
CA SER A 159 20.59 0.18 -17.57
C SER A 159 19.77 0.21 -18.87
N LEU A 160 18.47 0.44 -18.74
CA LEU A 160 17.57 0.61 -19.89
C LEU A 160 17.55 2.08 -20.30
N THR A 161 17.35 2.33 -21.60
CA THR A 161 17.20 3.72 -22.06
C THR A 161 15.89 4.31 -21.59
N GLY A 162 15.92 5.54 -21.05
CA GLY A 162 14.72 6.31 -20.73
C GLY A 162 14.09 7.00 -21.96
N ASN A 163 14.68 6.81 -23.15
CA ASN A 163 14.16 7.28 -24.43
C ASN A 163 14.01 6.11 -25.43
N PRO A 164 13.11 5.15 -25.15
CA PRO A 164 13.02 3.92 -25.94
C PRO A 164 12.57 4.13 -27.39
N LEU A 165 11.93 5.26 -27.69
CA LEU A 165 11.49 5.62 -29.04
C LEU A 165 12.52 6.45 -29.80
N ASN A 166 13.65 6.81 -29.18
CA ASN A 166 14.68 7.68 -29.76
C ASN A 166 14.11 8.99 -30.36
N ASN A 167 13.19 9.65 -29.62
CA ASN A 167 12.39 10.77 -30.11
C ASN A 167 12.45 12.01 -29.22
N ASN A 168 13.56 12.26 -28.56
CA ASN A 168 13.76 13.39 -27.65
C ASN A 168 12.75 13.39 -26.48
N ARG A 169 12.54 12.24 -25.83
CA ARG A 169 11.75 12.06 -24.61
C ARG A 169 12.63 11.54 -23.49
N TRP A 170 12.18 11.73 -22.26
CA TRP A 170 12.74 11.10 -21.08
C TRP A 170 11.61 10.49 -20.26
N THR A 171 11.93 9.60 -19.34
CA THR A 171 10.94 8.87 -18.54
C THR A 171 10.85 9.39 -17.12
N ASP A 172 9.61 9.40 -16.58
CA ASP A 172 9.30 9.87 -15.24
C ASP A 172 8.22 9.01 -14.59
N PHE A 173 8.20 8.97 -13.26
CA PHE A 173 7.20 8.30 -12.45
C PHE A 173 7.12 6.79 -12.71
N PRO A 174 8.13 5.99 -12.28
CA PRO A 174 8.13 4.55 -12.47
C PRO A 174 7.16 3.86 -11.50
N ALA A 175 6.55 2.76 -11.96
CA ALA A 175 5.88 1.80 -11.10
C ALA A 175 6.22 0.38 -11.55
N ILE A 176 6.21 -0.59 -10.63
CA ILE A 176 6.65 -1.96 -10.90
C ILE A 176 5.69 -3.00 -10.35
N ALA A 177 5.63 -4.15 -11.01
CA ALA A 177 5.03 -5.37 -10.51
C ALA A 177 5.76 -6.59 -11.05
N LEU A 178 5.67 -7.72 -10.34
CA LEU A 178 6.12 -9.02 -10.80
C LEU A 178 4.95 -9.80 -11.40
N SER A 179 5.24 -10.58 -12.42
CA SER A 179 4.36 -11.60 -12.99
C SER A 179 5.08 -12.96 -12.97
N GLU A 180 4.40 -14.03 -13.36
CA GLU A 180 5.02 -15.36 -13.48
C GLU A 180 6.22 -15.36 -14.45
N THR A 181 6.21 -14.51 -15.46
CA THR A 181 7.20 -14.50 -16.54
C THR A 181 8.21 -13.36 -16.43
N GLY A 182 7.94 -12.34 -15.59
CA GLY A 182 8.85 -11.22 -15.59
C GLY A 182 8.51 -10.06 -14.66
N LEU A 183 9.35 -9.05 -14.76
CA LEU A 183 9.20 -7.74 -14.15
C LEU A 183 8.56 -6.80 -15.16
N VAL A 184 7.43 -6.19 -14.81
CA VAL A 184 6.88 -5.06 -15.57
C VAL A 184 7.25 -3.75 -14.91
N ILE A 185 7.68 -2.79 -15.72
CA ILE A 185 7.99 -1.42 -15.32
C ILE A 185 7.16 -0.49 -16.19
N THR A 186 6.46 0.44 -15.60
CA THR A 186 5.75 1.51 -16.33
C THR A 186 6.39 2.86 -16.05
N ALA A 187 6.36 3.76 -17.00
CA ALA A 187 6.73 5.17 -16.83
C ALA A 187 6.02 6.05 -17.87
N ASN A 188 6.02 7.36 -17.64
CA ASN A 188 5.56 8.35 -18.59
C ASN A 188 6.71 8.81 -19.50
N LEU A 189 6.43 9.03 -20.78
CA LEU A 189 7.32 9.73 -21.71
C LEU A 189 7.05 11.22 -21.64
N ILE A 190 8.09 12.00 -21.38
CA ILE A 190 8.00 13.46 -21.18
C ILE A 190 8.85 14.20 -22.20
N ILE A 191 8.26 15.18 -22.85
CA ILE A 191 8.94 16.15 -23.72
C ILE A 191 9.71 17.13 -22.82
N PRO A 192 11.02 17.28 -22.98
CA PRO A 192 11.79 18.20 -22.17
C PRO A 192 11.45 19.66 -22.44
N ASN A 193 11.56 20.51 -21.43
CA ASN A 193 11.45 21.97 -21.52
C ASN A 193 10.09 22.54 -21.97
N VAL A 194 9.00 21.78 -21.90
CA VAL A 194 7.65 22.25 -22.15
C VAL A 194 6.76 22.08 -20.91
N SER A 195 5.58 22.70 -20.92
CA SER A 195 4.62 22.49 -19.83
C SER A 195 4.22 21.01 -19.75
N TRP A 196 3.87 20.56 -18.57
CA TRP A 196 3.55 19.15 -18.38
C TRP A 196 2.32 18.71 -19.19
N GLN A 197 1.32 19.56 -19.40
CA GLN A 197 0.16 19.26 -20.24
C GLN A 197 0.54 18.98 -21.70
N VAL A 198 1.53 19.70 -22.19
CA VAL A 198 2.08 19.53 -23.56
C VAL A 198 3.20 18.48 -23.54
N GLY A 199 3.89 18.33 -22.40
CA GLY A 199 5.04 17.47 -22.25
C GLY A 199 4.73 15.99 -22.11
N PHE A 200 3.54 15.60 -21.66
CA PHE A 200 3.17 14.20 -21.64
C PHE A 200 2.94 13.67 -23.06
N ASP A 201 3.71 12.68 -23.47
CA ASP A 201 3.69 12.09 -24.84
C ASP A 201 3.39 10.58 -24.85
N GLY A 202 2.86 10.06 -23.79
CA GLY A 202 2.44 8.66 -23.67
C GLY A 202 3.03 7.96 -22.46
N SER A 203 2.53 6.78 -22.20
CA SER A 203 3.07 5.86 -21.20
C SER A 203 3.76 4.70 -21.90
N VAL A 204 4.74 4.11 -21.23
CA VAL A 204 5.52 2.97 -21.72
C VAL A 204 5.47 1.85 -20.69
N ILE A 205 5.43 0.61 -21.17
CA ILE A 205 5.61 -0.59 -20.37
C ILE A 205 6.89 -1.28 -20.85
N TRP A 206 7.79 -1.59 -19.95
CA TRP A 206 8.90 -2.54 -20.18
C TRP A 206 8.52 -3.85 -19.50
N HIS A 207 8.72 -4.95 -20.20
CA HIS A 207 8.62 -6.29 -19.64
C HIS A 207 9.96 -6.99 -19.78
N LEU A 208 10.53 -7.41 -18.64
CA LEU A 208 11.85 -8.02 -18.53
C LEU A 208 11.71 -9.43 -17.97
N ASN A 209 12.47 -10.38 -18.51
CA ASN A 209 12.54 -11.72 -17.95
C ASN A 209 13.32 -11.71 -16.61
N THR A 210 12.65 -12.04 -15.51
CA THR A 210 13.27 -12.05 -14.17
C THR A 210 14.30 -13.16 -14.00
N SER A 211 14.12 -14.31 -14.64
CA SER A 211 15.07 -15.41 -14.52
C SER A 211 16.43 -15.06 -15.14
N GLU A 212 16.45 -14.32 -16.25
CA GLU A 212 17.68 -13.78 -16.85
C GLU A 212 18.32 -12.73 -15.95
N GLY A 213 17.50 -11.85 -15.35
CA GLY A 213 17.94 -10.81 -14.42
C GLY A 213 18.62 -11.38 -13.18
N PHE A 214 17.98 -12.34 -12.53
CA PHE A 214 18.52 -13.00 -11.33
C PHE A 214 19.73 -13.93 -11.63
N ALA A 215 19.90 -14.35 -12.87
CA ALA A 215 21.07 -15.13 -13.29
C ALA A 215 22.29 -14.25 -13.62
N GLY A 216 22.14 -12.93 -13.68
CA GLY A 216 23.20 -12.01 -14.08
C GLY A 216 23.56 -12.10 -15.58
N GLY A 217 22.66 -12.65 -16.38
CA GLY A 217 22.82 -12.81 -17.83
C GLY A 217 22.45 -11.55 -18.64
N ASN A 218 22.29 -11.70 -19.93
CA ASN A 218 21.74 -10.63 -20.76
C ASN A 218 20.22 -10.59 -20.56
N VAL A 219 19.70 -9.44 -20.13
CA VAL A 219 18.26 -9.24 -19.96
C VAL A 219 17.68 -8.58 -21.20
N ASN A 220 16.72 -9.23 -21.81
CA ASN A 220 15.93 -8.67 -22.89
C ASN A 220 14.71 -7.95 -22.30
N ALA A 221 14.49 -6.71 -22.75
CA ALA A 221 13.32 -5.92 -22.41
C ALA A 221 12.42 -5.78 -23.64
N THR A 222 11.19 -6.23 -23.54
CA THR A 222 10.14 -5.89 -24.52
C THR A 222 9.50 -4.57 -24.12
N VAL A 223 9.31 -3.67 -25.10
CA VAL A 223 8.80 -2.32 -24.88
C VAL A 223 7.45 -2.15 -25.56
N TYR A 224 6.43 -1.79 -24.81
CA TYR A 224 5.09 -1.50 -25.33
C TYR A 224 4.80 0.00 -25.18
N THR A 225 4.34 0.59 -26.27
CA THR A 225 4.09 2.04 -26.39
C THR A 225 2.75 2.29 -27.07
N GLN A 226 2.40 3.55 -27.34
CA GLN A 226 1.15 3.94 -28.01
C GLN A 226 -0.11 3.51 -27.25
N ILE A 227 -0.04 3.43 -25.93
CA ILE A 227 -1.14 2.98 -25.08
C ILE A 227 -2.18 4.10 -24.99
N ALA A 228 -3.32 3.89 -25.64
CA ALA A 228 -4.34 4.92 -25.79
C ALA A 228 -5.77 4.36 -25.68
N HIS A 229 -6.70 5.22 -25.29
CA HIS A 229 -8.13 4.98 -25.38
C HIS A 229 -8.79 6.05 -26.24
N ASN A 230 -9.56 5.66 -27.27
CA ASN A 230 -10.20 6.57 -28.22
C ASN A 230 -9.23 7.62 -28.82
N GLY A 231 -8.01 7.19 -29.19
CA GLY A 231 -7.00 8.03 -29.80
C GLY A 231 -6.29 9.01 -28.86
N LYS A 232 -6.53 8.92 -27.54
CA LYS A 232 -5.85 9.73 -26.53
C LYS A 232 -5.01 8.85 -25.62
N PHE A 233 -3.73 9.18 -25.46
CA PHE A 233 -2.84 8.47 -24.55
C PHE A 233 -3.36 8.44 -23.12
N VAL A 234 -3.21 7.29 -22.47
CA VAL A 234 -3.45 7.14 -21.03
C VAL A 234 -2.20 7.50 -20.25
N ARG A 235 -2.36 7.97 -19.02
CA ARG A 235 -1.29 8.55 -18.20
C ARG A 235 -1.07 7.74 -16.92
N ASN A 236 0.14 7.79 -16.38
CA ASN A 236 0.44 7.22 -15.06
C ASN A 236 -0.10 5.80 -14.93
N LEU A 237 0.32 4.91 -15.84
CA LEU A 237 -0.04 3.51 -15.74
C LEU A 237 0.48 2.94 -14.42
N HIS A 238 -0.42 2.43 -13.61
CA HIS A 238 -0.06 1.73 -12.39
C HIS A 238 -0.24 0.22 -12.61
N PRO A 239 0.82 -0.60 -12.55
CA PRO A 239 0.70 -2.03 -12.73
C PRO A 239 -0.02 -2.63 -11.54
N VAL A 240 -0.93 -3.57 -11.81
CA VAL A 240 -1.67 -4.29 -10.78
C VAL A 240 -0.77 -5.41 -10.23
N ARG A 241 -0.50 -5.38 -8.93
CA ARG A 241 0.28 -6.42 -8.26
C ARG A 241 -0.62 -7.63 -7.98
N GLY A 242 -0.13 -8.84 -8.24
CA GLY A 242 -0.88 -10.05 -7.94
C GLY A 242 -0.65 -10.54 -6.52
N HIS A 243 -1.69 -11.12 -5.92
CA HIS A 243 -1.60 -12.02 -4.77
C HIS A 243 -1.78 -13.48 -5.20
N ASP A 244 -2.28 -13.68 -6.41
CA ASP A 244 -2.17 -14.92 -7.16
C ASP A 244 -1.11 -14.71 -8.25
N ASN A 245 -0.60 -15.78 -8.81
CA ASN A 245 0.30 -15.69 -9.94
C ASN A 245 -0.38 -14.90 -11.08
N ILE A 246 0.23 -13.80 -11.48
CA ILE A 246 -0.21 -13.06 -12.64
C ILE A 246 0.27 -13.83 -13.88
N SER A 247 -0.67 -14.47 -14.58
CA SER A 247 -0.42 -15.23 -15.79
C SER A 247 -0.13 -14.31 -17.01
N ASP A 248 -0.50 -14.74 -18.16
CA ASP A 248 -0.33 -14.10 -19.47
C ASP A 248 -1.10 -12.77 -19.68
N GLN A 249 -1.99 -12.40 -18.76
CA GLN A 249 -2.76 -11.15 -18.80
C GLN A 249 -2.28 -10.17 -17.73
N LEU A 250 -1.38 -9.29 -18.12
CA LEU A 250 -0.89 -8.22 -17.24
C LEU A 250 -1.85 -7.04 -17.28
N GLN A 251 -2.30 -6.60 -16.12
CA GLN A 251 -3.28 -5.51 -16.01
C GLN A 251 -2.66 -4.26 -15.39
N PHE A 252 -3.12 -3.10 -15.87
CA PHE A 252 -2.68 -1.80 -15.41
C PHE A 252 -3.90 -0.90 -15.25
N LEU A 253 -3.81 0.06 -14.33
CA LEU A 253 -4.84 1.07 -14.15
C LEU A 253 -4.31 2.45 -14.48
N SER A 254 -5.22 3.28 -14.97
CA SER A 254 -4.97 4.71 -15.21
C SER A 254 -6.27 5.49 -14.99
N ASN A 255 -6.15 6.78 -14.83
CA ASN A 255 -7.30 7.68 -14.71
C ASN A 255 -7.01 9.08 -15.27
N ARG A 256 -7.98 9.98 -15.19
CA ARG A 256 -7.85 11.39 -15.55
C ARG A 256 -7.39 12.20 -14.34
N ASN A 257 -6.19 11.94 -13.88
CA ASN A 257 -5.62 12.41 -12.62
C ASN A 257 -5.58 13.93 -12.39
N PHE A 258 -5.69 14.73 -13.45
CA PHE A 258 -5.70 16.21 -13.38
C PHE A 258 -7.08 16.83 -13.51
N ASP A 259 -8.09 16.02 -13.77
CA ASP A 259 -9.43 16.56 -13.95
C ASP A 259 -9.98 17.07 -12.61
N LEU A 260 -10.69 18.19 -12.66
CA LEU A 260 -11.37 18.71 -11.49
C LEU A 260 -12.41 17.73 -10.97
N GLN A 261 -13.07 17.02 -11.89
CA GLN A 261 -14.02 15.97 -11.61
C GLN A 261 -14.04 14.98 -12.77
N ASN A 262 -13.92 13.68 -12.47
CA ASN A 262 -14.06 12.59 -13.44
C ASN A 262 -14.56 11.32 -12.74
N ASP A 263 -15.12 10.38 -13.49
CA ASP A 263 -15.60 9.09 -13.01
C ASP A 263 -15.04 7.90 -13.82
N THR A 264 -14.10 8.16 -14.72
CA THR A 264 -13.55 7.17 -15.63
C THR A 264 -12.25 6.59 -15.11
N ILE A 265 -12.19 5.29 -14.94
CA ILE A 265 -10.98 4.51 -14.70
C ILE A 265 -10.67 3.70 -15.95
N PHE A 266 -9.43 3.73 -16.41
CA PHE A 266 -8.98 2.91 -17.53
C PHE A 266 -8.37 1.62 -16.99
N LEU A 267 -8.90 0.49 -17.45
CA LEU A 267 -8.31 -0.84 -17.28
C LEU A 267 -7.55 -1.16 -18.58
N ILE A 268 -6.24 -1.27 -18.47
CA ILE A 268 -5.36 -1.64 -19.56
C ILE A 268 -4.96 -3.10 -19.36
N THR A 269 -5.09 -3.90 -20.41
CA THR A 269 -4.69 -5.31 -20.41
C THR A 269 -3.64 -5.53 -21.49
N LEU A 270 -2.47 -5.99 -21.09
CA LEU A 270 -1.43 -6.52 -21.96
C LEU A 270 -1.56 -8.03 -21.94
N THR A 271 -1.90 -8.61 -23.10
CA THR A 271 -1.98 -10.06 -23.28
C THR A 271 -0.80 -10.51 -24.14
N GLU A 272 0.05 -11.34 -23.60
CA GLU A 272 1.20 -11.91 -24.28
C GLU A 272 0.82 -13.25 -24.90
N GLY A 273 0.72 -13.30 -26.22
CA GLY A 273 0.45 -14.54 -26.97
C GLY A 273 1.70 -15.07 -27.64
N THR A 274 1.68 -16.34 -28.03
CA THR A 274 2.80 -16.98 -28.77
C THR A 274 2.98 -16.42 -30.19
N SER A 275 1.93 -15.82 -30.76
CA SER A 275 1.97 -15.24 -32.13
C SER A 275 1.67 -13.74 -32.14
N ASP A 276 0.82 -13.25 -31.22
CA ASP A 276 0.36 -11.87 -31.21
C ASP A 276 0.26 -11.36 -29.77
N THR A 277 0.93 -10.24 -29.52
CA THR A 277 0.78 -9.49 -28.25
C THR A 277 -0.16 -8.32 -28.44
N THR A 278 -1.11 -8.16 -27.58
CA THR A 278 -2.11 -7.08 -27.67
C THR A 278 -2.12 -6.23 -26.40
N VAL A 279 -2.27 -4.91 -26.60
CA VAL A 279 -2.53 -3.96 -25.51
C VAL A 279 -3.89 -3.34 -25.75
N THR A 280 -4.82 -3.57 -24.83
CA THR A 280 -6.18 -2.99 -24.90
C THR A 280 -6.39 -2.01 -23.74
N ALA A 281 -7.23 -1.00 -23.95
CA ALA A 281 -7.62 -0.04 -22.93
C ALA A 281 -9.15 0.10 -22.90
N GLN A 282 -9.77 -0.30 -21.80
CA GLN A 282 -11.20 -0.21 -21.55
C GLN A 282 -11.50 0.89 -20.54
N ALA A 283 -12.50 1.72 -20.80
CA ALA A 283 -12.99 2.72 -19.87
C ALA A 283 -14.09 2.14 -18.98
N LEU A 284 -13.91 2.18 -17.67
CA LEU A 284 -14.88 1.80 -16.66
C LEU A 284 -15.43 3.04 -15.99
N ILE A 285 -16.72 3.12 -15.80
CA ILE A 285 -17.38 4.26 -15.18
C ILE A 285 -17.70 3.95 -13.73
N SER A 286 -17.18 4.77 -12.84
CA SER A 286 -17.39 4.65 -11.41
C SER A 286 -18.74 5.23 -10.97
N ASN A 287 -19.29 4.67 -9.90
CA ASN A 287 -20.45 5.20 -9.19
C ASN A 287 -20.11 6.45 -8.33
N VAL A 288 -18.82 6.66 -8.02
CA VAL A 288 -18.33 7.79 -7.23
C VAL A 288 -17.28 8.55 -8.06
N PRO A 289 -17.43 9.86 -8.26
CA PRO A 289 -16.43 10.64 -8.96
C PRO A 289 -15.18 10.87 -8.10
N TYR A 290 -14.06 11.12 -8.75
CA TYR A 290 -12.81 11.58 -8.19
C TYR A 290 -12.39 12.91 -8.80
N GLY A 291 -11.41 13.57 -8.19
CA GLY A 291 -10.85 14.83 -8.73
C GLY A 291 -9.59 15.24 -7.99
N VAL A 292 -8.96 16.30 -8.49
CA VAL A 292 -7.70 16.80 -7.91
C VAL A 292 -7.89 17.11 -6.43
N PRO A 293 -7.11 16.47 -5.53
CA PRO A 293 -7.23 16.67 -4.08
C PRO A 293 -6.71 18.05 -3.64
N PRO A 294 -7.20 18.62 -2.53
CA PRO A 294 -6.58 19.80 -1.91
C PRO A 294 -5.19 19.45 -1.36
N ASN A 295 -4.33 20.45 -1.12
CA ASN A 295 -3.11 20.24 -0.36
C ASN A 295 -3.44 20.00 1.11
N GLY A 296 -2.61 19.16 1.77
CA GLY A 296 -2.74 18.88 3.18
C GLY A 296 -2.36 20.10 4.03
N LYS A 297 -3.12 20.36 5.07
CA LYS A 297 -2.86 21.42 6.05
C LYS A 297 -1.94 20.91 7.13
N GLN A 298 -1.10 21.77 7.69
CA GLN A 298 -0.22 21.42 8.80
C GLN A 298 -0.53 22.29 10.01
N GLY A 299 -0.48 21.72 11.22
CA GLY A 299 -0.51 22.47 12.47
C GLY A 299 0.72 23.35 12.63
N ASP A 300 0.61 24.35 13.50
CA ASP A 300 1.68 25.32 13.80
C ASP A 300 2.18 26.13 12.59
N THR A 301 1.42 26.15 11.50
CA THR A 301 1.70 26.99 10.33
C THR A 301 0.62 28.04 10.15
N ASP A 302 0.95 29.13 9.47
CA ASP A 302 -0.06 30.10 9.03
C ASP A 302 -0.91 29.43 7.94
N THR A 303 -2.15 29.09 8.28
CA THR A 303 -3.09 28.42 7.36
C THR A 303 -3.53 29.30 6.20
N THR A 304 -3.27 30.61 6.27
CA THR A 304 -3.49 31.54 5.15
C THR A 304 -2.32 31.53 4.16
N ASP A 305 -1.17 31.00 4.57
CA ASP A 305 -0.01 30.80 3.71
C ASP A 305 -0.10 29.46 2.98
N ALA A 306 -0.63 29.48 1.76
CA ALA A 306 -0.74 28.28 0.92
C ALA A 306 0.62 27.60 0.62
N THR A 307 1.74 28.30 0.86
CA THR A 307 3.09 27.75 0.65
C THR A 307 3.48 26.73 1.71
N LYS A 308 2.84 26.75 2.88
CA LYS A 308 3.09 25.83 4.00
C LYS A 308 2.25 24.56 3.94
N GLY A 309 1.35 24.42 2.98
CA GLY A 309 0.60 23.21 2.77
C GLY A 309 1.44 22.07 2.17
N LEU A 310 1.26 20.85 2.67
CA LEU A 310 1.87 19.65 2.10
C LEU A 310 1.19 19.27 0.79
N GLN A 311 1.97 19.12 -0.27
CA GLN A 311 1.44 18.82 -1.58
C GLN A 311 0.95 17.37 -1.66
N THR A 312 -0.35 17.16 -1.86
CA THR A 312 -0.99 15.84 -2.08
C THR A 312 -0.83 15.32 -3.51
N ASN A 313 -0.10 16.02 -4.38
CA ASN A 313 0.01 15.72 -5.80
C ASN A 313 -1.36 15.75 -6.51
N ASP A 314 -1.60 14.87 -7.47
CA ASP A 314 -2.85 14.73 -8.24
C ASP A 314 -3.64 13.46 -7.81
N GLY A 315 -4.71 13.14 -8.56
CA GLY A 315 -5.58 12.01 -8.27
C GLY A 315 -5.17 10.68 -8.91
N ARG A 316 -3.88 10.48 -9.27
CA ARG A 316 -3.40 9.24 -9.91
C ARG A 316 -3.58 8.00 -9.06
N VAL A 317 -3.68 6.82 -9.70
CA VAL A 317 -3.65 5.53 -9.00
C VAL A 317 -2.26 5.34 -8.38
N LEU A 318 -2.20 4.98 -7.10
CA LEU A 318 -0.97 4.87 -6.31
C LEU A 318 -0.72 3.46 -5.78
N GLY A 319 -1.74 2.63 -5.75
CA GLY A 319 -1.64 1.22 -5.38
C GLY A 319 -2.77 0.42 -6.02
N ALA A 320 -2.45 -0.76 -6.53
CA ALA A 320 -3.42 -1.68 -7.11
C ALA A 320 -2.99 -3.14 -6.90
N ILE A 321 -3.95 -3.99 -6.58
CA ILE A 321 -3.76 -5.42 -6.34
C ILE A 321 -4.85 -6.21 -7.04
N GLN A 322 -4.51 -7.43 -7.48
CA GLN A 322 -5.50 -8.40 -7.98
C GLN A 322 -5.45 -9.68 -7.18
N LYS A 323 -6.60 -10.31 -7.06
CA LYS A 323 -6.79 -11.65 -6.50
C LYS A 323 -8.11 -12.24 -7.01
N ASP A 324 -8.15 -13.53 -7.32
CA ASP A 324 -9.37 -14.26 -7.73
C ASP A 324 -10.22 -13.53 -8.79
N GLY A 325 -9.58 -12.88 -9.76
CA GLY A 325 -10.25 -12.17 -10.85
C GLY A 325 -10.85 -10.81 -10.50
N TRP A 326 -10.58 -10.26 -9.31
CA TRP A 326 -10.93 -8.90 -8.96
C TRP A 326 -9.68 -8.02 -8.78
N ILE A 327 -9.86 -6.71 -8.93
CA ILE A 327 -8.82 -5.70 -8.67
C ILE A 327 -9.34 -4.72 -7.62
N GLN A 328 -8.50 -4.37 -6.67
CA GLN A 328 -8.71 -3.23 -5.78
C GLN A 328 -7.57 -2.22 -5.95
N PHE A 329 -7.91 -0.94 -5.88
CA PHE A 329 -6.94 0.14 -6.06
C PHE A 329 -7.29 1.37 -5.24
N VAL A 330 -6.27 2.21 -5.03
CA VAL A 330 -6.40 3.45 -4.25
C VAL A 330 -5.74 4.64 -4.94
N SER A 331 -6.31 5.82 -4.69
CA SER A 331 -5.73 7.11 -5.07
C SER A 331 -6.10 8.19 -4.06
N THR A 332 -5.43 9.34 -4.12
CA THR A 332 -5.85 10.53 -3.36
C THR A 332 -6.91 11.29 -4.15
N THR A 333 -7.94 11.82 -3.49
CA THR A 333 -9.02 12.53 -4.17
C THR A 333 -9.63 13.66 -3.34
N ALA A 334 -10.29 14.62 -4.02
CA ALA A 334 -11.31 15.47 -3.42
C ALA A 334 -12.60 14.67 -3.17
N HIS A 335 -13.38 15.01 -2.16
CA HIS A 335 -14.65 14.35 -1.90
C HIS A 335 -15.67 15.22 -1.17
N GLY A 336 -16.85 15.35 -1.77
CA GLY A 336 -18.02 15.99 -1.15
C GLY A 336 -17.79 17.43 -0.70
N ALA A 337 -18.55 17.86 0.28
CA ALA A 337 -18.39 19.17 0.91
C ALA A 337 -17.19 19.22 1.89
N ASN A 338 -16.47 18.12 2.06
CA ASN A 338 -15.28 18.08 2.90
C ASN A 338 -14.10 18.77 2.18
N PRO A 339 -13.53 19.83 2.77
CA PRO A 339 -12.41 20.55 2.16
C PRO A 339 -11.06 19.81 2.30
N ASN A 340 -11.06 18.59 2.82
CA ASN A 340 -9.86 17.78 3.07
C ASN A 340 -9.67 16.71 1.97
N ALA A 341 -8.42 16.32 1.76
CA ALA A 341 -8.11 15.23 0.85
C ALA A 341 -8.56 13.88 1.44
N GLY A 342 -9.16 13.05 0.61
CA GLY A 342 -9.62 11.70 0.96
C GLY A 342 -8.91 10.62 0.16
N ILE A 343 -9.15 9.37 0.52
CA ILE A 343 -8.68 8.18 -0.17
C ILE A 343 -9.83 7.61 -1.01
N TYR A 344 -9.66 7.60 -2.32
CA TYR A 344 -10.53 6.90 -3.25
C TYR A 344 -10.13 5.43 -3.28
N HIS A 345 -11.07 4.55 -3.05
CA HIS A 345 -10.93 3.10 -3.19
C HIS A 345 -11.86 2.61 -4.28
N GLY A 346 -11.30 1.95 -5.29
CA GLY A 346 -12.05 1.29 -6.35
C GLY A 346 -11.94 -0.23 -6.25
N PHE A 347 -13.04 -0.90 -6.59
CA PHE A 347 -13.16 -2.35 -6.69
C PHE A 347 -13.67 -2.71 -8.08
N ILE A 348 -12.89 -3.49 -8.83
CA ILE A 348 -13.26 -4.01 -10.15
C ILE A 348 -13.48 -5.51 -10.00
N SER A 349 -14.73 -5.95 -10.13
CA SER A 349 -15.06 -7.36 -10.22
C SER A 349 -14.98 -7.86 -11.66
N ASN A 350 -14.73 -9.16 -11.84
CA ASN A 350 -14.59 -9.79 -13.17
C ASN A 350 -13.52 -9.10 -14.05
N ALA A 351 -12.43 -8.67 -13.45
CA ALA A 351 -11.42 -7.82 -14.10
C ALA A 351 -10.78 -8.48 -15.34
N GLN A 352 -10.77 -9.81 -15.42
CA GLN A 352 -10.24 -10.58 -16.54
C GLN A 352 -11.30 -10.98 -17.57
N SER A 353 -12.57 -10.60 -17.37
CA SER A 353 -13.67 -10.89 -18.28
C SER A 353 -13.87 -9.78 -19.32
N SER A 354 -14.74 -10.02 -20.30
CA SER A 354 -15.16 -9.00 -21.26
C SER A 354 -16.09 -7.93 -20.67
N ASP A 355 -16.57 -8.10 -19.43
CA ASP A 355 -17.54 -7.20 -18.77
C ASP A 355 -17.14 -6.91 -17.32
N PRO A 356 -15.98 -6.27 -17.08
CA PRO A 356 -15.57 -5.86 -15.75
C PRO A 356 -16.50 -4.78 -15.17
N LYS A 357 -16.75 -4.84 -13.87
CA LYS A 357 -17.63 -3.91 -13.16
C LYS A 357 -16.86 -3.13 -12.10
N LEU A 358 -16.94 -1.81 -12.16
CA LEU A 358 -16.29 -0.92 -11.20
C LEU A 358 -17.30 -0.38 -10.19
N THR A 359 -16.98 -0.53 -8.92
CA THR A 359 -17.61 0.20 -7.81
C THR A 359 -16.55 0.93 -7.02
N ALA A 360 -16.89 2.07 -6.44
CA ALA A 360 -15.94 2.85 -5.68
C ALA A 360 -16.58 3.48 -4.45
N ARG A 361 -15.73 3.90 -3.54
CA ARG A 361 -16.05 4.63 -2.31
C ARG A 361 -14.91 5.56 -1.93
N VAL A 362 -15.15 6.47 -1.00
CA VAL A 362 -14.11 7.39 -0.52
C VAL A 362 -14.06 7.35 1.00
N PHE A 363 -12.86 7.19 1.52
CA PHE A 363 -12.54 7.30 2.93
C PHE A 363 -12.07 8.72 3.23
N THR A 364 -12.75 9.41 4.14
CA THR A 364 -12.46 10.80 4.51
C THR A 364 -12.45 11.00 6.02
N HIS A 365 -11.88 12.12 6.44
CA HIS A 365 -11.92 12.54 7.83
C HIS A 365 -12.32 14.02 7.91
N PRO A 366 -13.13 14.46 8.91
CA PRO A 366 -13.62 15.83 8.98
C PRO A 366 -12.53 16.88 9.14
N VAL A 367 -11.36 16.54 9.71
CA VAL A 367 -10.27 17.50 9.98
C VAL A 367 -8.92 17.09 9.42
N ARG A 368 -8.76 15.82 8.96
CA ARG A 368 -7.49 15.31 8.43
C ARG A 368 -7.51 15.30 6.91
N ASP A 369 -6.36 15.63 6.33
CA ASP A 369 -6.03 15.40 4.94
C ASP A 369 -5.25 14.08 4.82
N TYR A 370 -5.67 13.21 3.90
CA TYR A 370 -5.00 11.95 3.58
C TYR A 370 -4.26 12.07 2.25
N GLY A 371 -3.08 11.48 2.17
CA GLY A 371 -2.28 11.49 0.96
C GLY A 371 -1.50 10.21 0.74
N TYR A 372 -1.22 9.93 -0.53
CA TYR A 372 -0.36 8.83 -0.98
C TYR A 372 -0.78 7.45 -0.46
N PRO A 373 -2.04 7.05 -0.59
CA PRO A 373 -2.47 5.73 -0.16
C PRO A 373 -1.81 4.62 -0.97
N ASN A 374 -1.56 3.48 -0.34
CA ASN A 374 -1.21 2.24 -1.01
C ASN A 374 -1.93 1.06 -0.34
N ILE A 375 -2.05 -0.08 -1.02
CA ILE A 375 -2.96 -1.15 -0.63
C ILE A 375 -2.28 -2.52 -0.76
N THR A 376 -2.64 -3.44 0.14
CA THR A 376 -2.35 -4.87 0.02
C THR A 376 -3.53 -5.70 0.51
N TRP A 377 -3.67 -6.92 -0.04
CA TRP A 377 -4.62 -7.89 0.49
C TRP A 377 -4.22 -8.32 1.91
N SER A 378 -5.21 -8.51 2.76
CA SER A 378 -5.00 -8.89 4.16
C SER A 378 -6.09 -9.84 4.68
N GLY A 379 -6.80 -10.50 3.79
CA GLY A 379 -7.80 -11.49 4.18
C GLY A 379 -7.18 -12.67 4.91
N VAL A 380 -7.84 -13.16 5.94
CA VAL A 380 -7.45 -14.36 6.70
C VAL A 380 -7.75 -15.63 5.92
N HIS A 381 -8.75 -15.56 5.02
CA HIS A 381 -9.12 -16.67 4.14
C HIS A 381 -8.95 -16.29 2.68
N PRO A 382 -8.61 -17.26 1.82
CA PRO A 382 -8.37 -17.01 0.40
C PRO A 382 -9.48 -16.24 -0.32
N ASN A 383 -10.75 -16.52 0.00
CA ASN A 383 -11.91 -15.92 -0.67
C ASN A 383 -12.30 -14.52 -0.15
N GLN A 384 -11.58 -13.99 0.83
CA GLN A 384 -11.87 -12.67 1.38
C GLN A 384 -11.31 -11.57 0.49
N ILE A 385 -12.06 -10.46 0.38
CA ILE A 385 -11.65 -9.26 -0.36
C ILE A 385 -11.03 -8.20 0.55
N GLN A 386 -10.82 -8.53 1.81
CA GLN A 386 -10.28 -7.66 2.85
C GLN A 386 -8.89 -7.14 2.50
N CYS A 387 -8.65 -5.87 2.75
CA CYS A 387 -7.38 -5.19 2.46
C CYS A 387 -6.94 -4.29 3.60
N LEU A 388 -5.63 -4.09 3.71
CA LEU A 388 -5.01 -3.02 4.47
C LEU A 388 -4.60 -1.89 3.53
N ILE A 389 -4.97 -0.66 3.88
CA ILE A 389 -4.62 0.56 3.18
C ILE A 389 -3.78 1.41 4.11
N GLY A 390 -2.53 1.64 3.73
CA GLY A 390 -1.61 2.56 4.42
C GLY A 390 -1.62 3.92 3.74
N PHE A 391 -1.41 5.00 4.50
CA PHE A 391 -1.44 6.37 3.98
C PHE A 391 -0.67 7.33 4.88
N ASN A 392 -0.29 8.46 4.33
CA ASN A 392 0.15 9.61 5.11
C ASN A 392 -1.06 10.48 5.47
N PHE A 393 -1.02 11.12 6.63
CA PHE A 393 -2.03 12.09 7.06
C PHE A 393 -1.39 13.35 7.60
N THR A 394 -2.17 14.44 7.59
CA THR A 394 -1.86 15.70 8.26
C THR A 394 -3.16 16.41 8.64
N SER A 395 -3.11 17.44 9.45
CA SER A 395 -4.29 18.24 9.78
C SER A 395 -3.91 19.65 10.19
N ILE A 396 -4.91 20.55 10.21
CA ILE A 396 -4.73 21.91 10.67
C ILE A 396 -4.35 22.01 12.15
N ASP A 397 -4.77 21.02 12.96
CA ASP A 397 -4.53 20.96 14.40
C ASP A 397 -3.47 19.92 14.78
N GLY A 398 -2.73 19.39 13.78
CA GLY A 398 -1.76 18.32 13.99
C GLY A 398 -0.62 18.36 12.98
N HIS A 399 0.27 17.39 13.08
CA HIS A 399 1.49 17.31 12.29
C HIS A 399 1.42 16.13 11.30
N PRO A 400 2.25 16.15 10.24
CA PRO A 400 2.32 15.05 9.29
C PRO A 400 2.67 13.74 9.96
N GLY A 401 1.88 12.71 9.72
CA GLY A 401 2.04 11.37 10.27
C GLY A 401 1.66 10.29 9.27
N MET A 402 1.70 9.05 9.74
CA MET A 402 1.43 7.87 8.97
C MET A 402 0.32 7.05 9.64
N GLY A 403 -0.61 6.53 8.89
CA GLY A 403 -1.73 5.74 9.38
C GLY A 403 -2.10 4.56 8.51
N ALA A 404 -3.01 3.75 9.01
CA ALA A 404 -3.60 2.64 8.29
C ALA A 404 -5.09 2.52 8.55
N VAL A 405 -5.82 1.95 7.58
CA VAL A 405 -7.22 1.59 7.70
C VAL A 405 -7.43 0.22 7.06
N GLN A 406 -8.33 -0.56 7.62
CA GLN A 406 -8.74 -1.85 7.08
C GLN A 406 -10.02 -1.68 6.28
N LEU A 407 -10.07 -2.30 5.11
CA LEU A 407 -11.30 -2.52 4.35
C LEU A 407 -11.79 -3.94 4.63
N GLY A 408 -13.01 -4.09 5.11
CA GLY A 408 -13.61 -5.38 5.43
C GLY A 408 -14.20 -6.09 4.20
N ASN A 409 -14.63 -7.34 4.40
CA ASN A 409 -15.26 -8.14 3.36
C ASN A 409 -16.59 -7.57 2.85
N ASP A 410 -17.29 -6.81 3.66
CA ASP A 410 -18.49 -6.05 3.26
C ASP A 410 -18.15 -4.74 2.56
N THR A 411 -16.86 -4.49 2.36
CA THR A 411 -16.32 -3.28 1.75
C THR A 411 -16.53 -2.00 2.57
N SER A 412 -16.80 -2.09 3.87
CA SER A 412 -16.76 -0.96 4.80
C SER A 412 -15.34 -0.71 5.31
N PHE A 413 -15.07 0.54 5.71
CA PHE A 413 -13.79 0.91 6.32
C PHE A 413 -13.87 0.75 7.85
N SER A 414 -12.81 0.27 8.45
CA SER A 414 -12.61 0.33 9.90
C SER A 414 -12.35 1.78 10.36
N ASN A 415 -12.26 1.99 11.68
CA ASN A 415 -11.61 3.18 12.18
C ASN A 415 -10.12 3.16 11.77
N PRO A 416 -9.54 4.31 11.37
CA PRO A 416 -8.12 4.39 11.09
C PRO A 416 -7.31 4.31 12.38
N ILE A 417 -6.08 3.82 12.27
CA ILE A 417 -5.09 3.91 13.33
C ILE A 417 -3.95 4.85 12.92
N ASP A 418 -3.41 5.56 13.90
CA ASP A 418 -2.19 6.33 13.74
C ASP A 418 -1.00 5.40 14.04
N LEU A 419 -0.17 5.14 13.04
CA LEU A 419 1.05 4.36 13.19
C LEU A 419 2.15 5.22 13.83
N ILE A 420 2.21 6.48 13.42
CA ILE A 420 3.02 7.52 14.05
C ILE A 420 2.38 8.89 13.84
N ASN A 421 2.40 9.70 14.87
CA ASN A 421 2.06 11.13 14.79
C ASN A 421 3.36 11.92 14.71
N GLY A 422 3.42 12.90 13.81
CA GLY A 422 4.53 13.84 13.76
C GLY A 422 4.60 14.72 15.00
N THR A 423 5.79 15.24 15.27
CA THR A 423 6.07 16.13 16.39
C THR A 423 6.20 17.61 15.96
N THR A 424 6.28 17.85 14.66
CA THR A 424 6.42 19.17 14.05
C THR A 424 5.85 19.20 12.64
N HIS A 425 5.52 20.40 12.15
CA HIS A 425 5.29 20.59 10.73
C HIS A 425 6.60 20.46 9.93
N VAL A 426 6.48 20.26 8.63
CA VAL A 426 7.61 20.20 7.70
C VAL A 426 7.72 21.53 6.96
N ASP A 427 8.91 22.13 6.97
CA ASP A 427 9.22 23.39 6.29
C ASP A 427 10.67 23.31 5.78
N ARG A 428 10.87 22.69 4.62
CA ARG A 428 12.18 22.43 4.03
C ARG A 428 12.40 23.07 2.67
N HIS A 429 11.31 23.44 1.97
CA HIS A 429 11.37 24.15 0.70
C HIS A 429 11.11 25.63 0.89
N SER A 430 11.93 26.46 0.24
CA SER A 430 11.68 27.91 0.12
C SER A 430 10.65 28.29 -0.94
N ASP A 431 10.10 27.29 -1.63
CA ASP A 431 9.17 27.46 -2.75
C ASP A 431 7.73 27.63 -2.27
N SER A 432 6.82 27.75 -3.23
CA SER A 432 5.40 28.00 -3.00
C SER A 432 4.59 26.82 -2.45
N TYR A 433 5.23 25.76 -1.98
CA TYR A 433 4.61 24.58 -1.36
C TYR A 433 5.66 23.67 -0.72
N GLU A 434 5.27 22.89 0.29
CA GLU A 434 6.06 21.81 0.84
C GLU A 434 5.76 20.48 0.15
N ARG A 435 6.81 19.67 -0.06
CA ARG A 435 6.68 18.32 -0.62
C ARG A 435 6.31 17.33 0.47
N TRP A 436 5.29 16.49 0.20
CA TRP A 436 4.89 15.40 1.11
C TRP A 436 5.46 14.03 0.68
N GLY A 437 5.81 13.89 -0.58
CA GLY A 437 6.27 12.67 -1.23
C GLY A 437 5.48 12.40 -2.50
N ASP A 438 5.82 11.32 -3.16
CA ASP A 438 5.07 10.80 -4.30
C ASP A 438 4.62 9.35 -4.04
N TYR A 439 5.17 8.69 -3.01
CA TYR A 439 4.94 7.27 -2.73
C TYR A 439 4.81 6.96 -1.23
N PHE A 440 4.02 5.93 -0.96
CA PHE A 440 3.89 5.24 0.32
C PHE A 440 4.08 3.75 0.04
N ALA A 441 4.91 3.05 0.82
CA ALA A 441 5.15 1.63 0.60
C ALA A 441 4.21 0.77 1.46
N VAL A 442 3.61 -0.24 0.83
CA VAL A 442 2.87 -1.32 1.49
C VAL A 442 3.28 -2.64 0.85
N GLN A 443 3.69 -3.60 1.66
CA GLN A 443 4.10 -4.93 1.22
C GLN A 443 3.46 -6.01 2.10
N PRO A 444 2.98 -7.13 1.52
CA PRO A 444 2.59 -8.30 2.30
C PRO A 444 3.82 -8.97 2.89
N MET A 445 3.65 -9.74 3.95
CA MET A 445 4.65 -10.68 4.46
C MET A 445 4.45 -12.05 3.82
N PHE A 446 5.53 -12.82 3.69
CA PHE A 446 5.51 -14.15 3.09
C PHE A 446 5.97 -15.22 4.11
N ASP A 447 5.41 -16.40 4.01
CA ASP A 447 5.85 -17.57 4.75
C ASP A 447 7.09 -18.24 4.10
N GLU A 448 7.59 -19.31 4.71
CA GLU A 448 8.74 -20.08 4.20
C GLU A 448 8.53 -20.67 2.80
N ASN A 449 7.27 -20.87 2.38
CA ASN A 449 6.89 -21.39 1.07
C ASN A 449 6.67 -20.28 0.04
N GLY A 450 6.87 -19.01 0.42
CA GLY A 450 6.63 -17.85 -0.43
C GLY A 450 5.15 -17.48 -0.58
N GLN A 451 4.27 -18.03 0.27
CA GLN A 451 2.86 -17.66 0.30
C GLN A 451 2.66 -16.44 1.19
N ILE A 452 1.71 -15.59 0.83
CA ILE A 452 1.37 -14.42 1.65
C ILE A 452 0.85 -14.87 3.01
N ILE A 453 1.44 -14.36 4.08
CA ILE A 453 0.93 -14.55 5.44
C ILE A 453 -0.36 -13.74 5.56
N PRO A 454 -1.49 -14.41 5.83
CA PRO A 454 -2.76 -13.71 6.01
C PRO A 454 -2.68 -12.63 7.08
N SER A 455 -3.43 -11.57 6.88
CA SER A 455 -3.59 -10.45 7.80
C SER A 455 -2.35 -9.62 8.16
N GLU A 456 -1.19 -9.88 7.55
CA GLU A 456 0.06 -9.18 7.87
C GLU A 456 0.57 -8.34 6.72
N ALA A 457 0.96 -7.10 7.02
CA ALA A 457 1.60 -6.20 6.07
C ALA A 457 2.69 -5.36 6.73
N TRP A 458 3.65 -4.92 5.94
CA TRP A 458 4.64 -3.93 6.33
C TRP A 458 4.41 -2.64 5.56
N MET A 459 4.56 -1.52 6.24
CA MET A 459 4.27 -0.19 5.71
C MET A 459 5.42 0.77 5.99
N ALA A 460 5.73 1.64 5.03
CA ALA A 460 6.68 2.72 5.19
C ALA A 460 6.09 4.03 4.66
N GLY A 461 6.11 5.05 5.50
CA GLY A 461 5.51 6.34 5.21
C GLY A 461 6.29 7.51 5.80
N PHE A 462 5.75 8.69 5.63
CA PHE A 462 6.33 9.96 5.96
C PHE A 462 5.76 10.50 7.28
N TYR A 463 6.59 11.14 8.10
CA TYR A 463 6.13 11.94 9.25
C TYR A 463 7.03 13.13 9.49
N GLY A 464 6.54 14.14 10.20
CA GLY A 464 7.29 15.33 10.59
C GLY A 464 7.98 15.14 11.94
N ASP A 465 9.30 15.40 12.03
CA ASP A 465 10.07 15.30 13.28
C ASP A 465 11.27 16.23 13.33
N GLY A 466 11.73 16.52 14.57
CA GLY A 466 12.88 17.41 14.78
C GLY A 466 12.61 18.83 14.28
N PRO A 467 13.59 19.66 13.99
CA PRO A 467 13.35 21.04 13.59
C PRO A 467 12.81 21.09 12.15
N GLN A 468 11.49 20.92 11.98
CA GLN A 468 10.76 21.05 10.72
C GLN A 468 11.22 20.09 9.62
N GLN A 469 11.67 18.88 10.00
CA GLN A 469 12.20 17.87 9.11
C GLN A 469 11.14 16.81 8.76
N ASN A 470 11.36 16.13 7.66
CA ASN A 470 10.62 14.92 7.28
C ASN A 470 11.47 13.68 7.57
N ARG A 471 10.80 12.62 8.02
CA ARG A 471 11.42 11.31 8.28
C ARG A 471 10.57 10.18 7.72
N THR A 472 11.16 8.99 7.64
CA THR A 472 10.48 7.75 7.29
C THR A 472 10.20 6.93 8.54
N PHE A 473 8.98 6.42 8.68
CA PHE A 473 8.60 5.45 9.69
C PHE A 473 8.22 4.13 9.04
N ILE A 474 8.68 3.01 9.61
CA ILE A 474 8.36 1.66 9.14
C ILE A 474 7.64 0.91 10.25
N SER A 475 6.55 0.24 9.91
CA SER A 475 5.73 -0.50 10.86
C SER A 475 5.19 -1.79 10.26
N GLN A 476 5.12 -2.84 11.05
CA GLN A 476 4.33 -4.03 10.80
C GLN A 476 2.88 -3.76 11.22
N VAL A 477 1.93 -4.09 10.35
CA VAL A 477 0.50 -3.83 10.55
C VAL A 477 -0.28 -5.11 10.33
N PHE A 478 -1.22 -5.37 11.21
CA PHE A 478 -2.08 -6.56 11.15
C PHE A 478 -3.52 -6.16 10.93
N SER A 479 -4.19 -6.82 9.99
CA SER A 479 -5.64 -6.75 9.93
C SER A 479 -6.25 -7.60 11.04
N THR A 480 -7.37 -7.14 11.56
CA THR A 480 -8.18 -7.92 12.50
C THR A 480 -9.43 -8.35 11.78
N ASP A 481 -9.74 -9.64 11.82
CA ASP A 481 -10.98 -10.15 11.27
C ASP A 481 -12.03 -10.22 12.38
N THR A 482 -13.11 -9.48 12.21
CA THR A 482 -14.28 -9.57 13.08
C THR A 482 -15.33 -10.50 12.51
N VAL A 483 -15.22 -10.84 11.25
CA VAL A 483 -15.98 -11.92 10.65
C VAL A 483 -15.19 -13.19 10.84
N VAL A 484 -15.45 -13.89 11.93
CA VAL A 484 -14.93 -15.25 12.11
C VAL A 484 -15.52 -16.08 10.99
N PRO A 485 -14.71 -16.58 10.08
CA PRO A 485 -15.20 -17.58 9.15
C PRO A 485 -15.56 -18.78 9.98
N LEU A 486 -16.72 -19.31 9.74
CA LEU A 486 -17.13 -20.61 10.25
C LEU A 486 -16.15 -21.66 9.71
N HIS A 487 -15.04 -21.87 10.39
CA HIS A 487 -14.27 -23.07 10.20
C HIS A 487 -15.13 -24.25 10.64
N GLU A 488 -15.26 -25.23 9.76
CA GLU A 488 -16.04 -26.43 10.02
C GLU A 488 -15.65 -27.16 11.31
N ASN A 489 -14.53 -26.83 12.00
CA ASN A 489 -14.09 -27.51 13.22
C ASN A 489 -13.22 -26.71 14.20
N GLY A 490 -13.22 -25.38 14.22
CA GLY A 490 -12.38 -24.70 15.22
C GLY A 490 -12.52 -23.18 15.28
N GLY A 491 -13.10 -22.66 16.34
CA GLY A 491 -13.13 -21.23 16.62
C GLY A 491 -11.74 -20.67 16.99
N GLN A 492 -11.58 -19.36 16.98
CA GLN A 492 -10.34 -18.64 17.27
C GLN A 492 -10.44 -17.80 18.54
N LEU A 493 -9.29 -17.46 19.11
CA LEU A 493 -9.16 -16.52 20.21
C LEU A 493 -8.41 -15.29 19.74
N PHE A 494 -9.03 -14.11 19.85
CA PHE A 494 -8.45 -12.85 19.40
C PHE A 494 -8.89 -11.62 20.22
N PRO A 495 -8.09 -10.54 20.25
CA PRO A 495 -6.71 -10.49 19.81
C PRO A 495 -5.81 -11.44 20.62
N ASN A 496 -4.84 -12.06 19.95
CA ASN A 496 -3.86 -12.93 20.60
C ASN A 496 -2.53 -12.88 19.84
N PRO A 497 -1.49 -12.22 20.38
CA PRO A 497 -1.39 -11.65 21.73
C PRO A 497 -2.37 -10.50 22.02
N ALA A 498 -2.82 -10.42 23.28
CA ALA A 498 -3.60 -9.30 23.79
C ALA A 498 -2.65 -8.25 24.39
N TYR A 499 -2.65 -7.06 23.80
CA TYR A 499 -1.95 -5.90 24.35
C TYR A 499 -2.94 -5.08 25.16
N ASP A 500 -2.57 -4.47 26.26
CA ASP A 500 -3.34 -3.52 27.09
C ASP A 500 -4.88 -3.51 26.93
N GLN A 501 -5.44 -4.56 26.30
CA GLN A 501 -6.85 -4.72 26.06
C GLN A 501 -7.49 -5.44 27.23
N ASP A 502 -8.58 -4.91 27.68
CA ASP A 502 -9.35 -5.51 28.78
C ASP A 502 -10.12 -6.76 28.36
N MET A 503 -10.18 -7.11 27.07
CA MET A 503 -11.05 -8.17 26.59
C MET A 503 -10.50 -8.89 25.34
N VAL A 504 -10.68 -10.20 25.30
CA VAL A 504 -10.51 -11.05 24.11
C VAL A 504 -11.79 -11.80 23.78
N THR A 505 -11.97 -12.13 22.51
CA THR A 505 -13.12 -12.90 22.03
C THR A 505 -12.66 -14.31 21.66
N VAL A 506 -13.40 -15.31 22.10
CA VAL A 506 -13.25 -16.71 21.65
C VAL A 506 -14.47 -17.07 20.82
N THR A 507 -14.24 -17.55 19.62
CA THR A 507 -15.30 -18.00 18.73
C THR A 507 -15.25 -19.51 18.55
N PHE A 508 -16.39 -20.12 18.31
CA PHE A 508 -16.53 -21.57 18.14
C PHE A 508 -17.87 -21.90 17.47
N ASN A 509 -18.03 -23.16 17.09
CA ASN A 509 -19.30 -23.66 16.54
C ASN A 509 -19.86 -24.73 17.47
N LEU A 510 -21.19 -24.73 17.66
CA LEU A 510 -21.90 -25.69 18.49
C LEU A 510 -22.82 -26.55 17.60
N ASP A 511 -22.72 -27.86 17.74
CA ASP A 511 -23.58 -28.79 17.01
C ASP A 511 -25.01 -28.80 17.54
N GLN A 512 -25.24 -28.33 18.77
CA GLN A 512 -26.53 -28.27 19.44
C GLN A 512 -26.58 -27.13 20.44
N ASN A 513 -27.81 -26.75 20.82
CA ASN A 513 -28.01 -25.80 21.92
C ASN A 513 -27.41 -26.33 23.21
N GLN A 514 -26.55 -25.58 23.85
CA GLN A 514 -25.91 -25.97 25.10
C GLN A 514 -25.40 -24.78 25.92
N ARG A 515 -25.21 -25.02 27.22
CA ARG A 515 -24.56 -24.06 28.10
C ARG A 515 -23.05 -24.25 28.02
N VAL A 516 -22.32 -23.16 27.71
CA VAL A 516 -20.85 -23.16 27.57
C VAL A 516 -20.24 -22.30 28.67
N GLU A 517 -19.23 -22.82 29.36
CA GLU A 517 -18.42 -22.16 30.39
C GLU A 517 -17.00 -21.95 29.85
N ALA A 518 -16.33 -20.90 30.30
CA ALA A 518 -14.94 -20.63 29.94
C ALA A 518 -14.08 -20.55 31.22
N ARG A 519 -12.92 -21.20 31.21
CA ARG A 519 -11.95 -21.18 32.30
C ARG A 519 -10.56 -20.82 31.75
N LEU A 520 -9.86 -19.96 32.48
CA LEU A 520 -8.49 -19.57 32.20
C LEU A 520 -7.55 -20.20 33.21
N TYR A 521 -6.47 -20.76 32.71
CA TYR A 521 -5.41 -21.35 33.50
C TYR A 521 -4.07 -20.66 33.18
N ASN A 522 -3.22 -20.52 34.16
CA ASN A 522 -1.82 -20.13 33.91
C ASN A 522 -1.00 -21.34 33.38
N VAL A 523 0.26 -21.08 33.00
CA VAL A 523 1.15 -22.12 32.44
C VAL A 523 1.44 -23.29 33.40
N ASN A 524 1.21 -23.13 34.70
CA ASN A 524 1.37 -24.15 35.71
C ASN A 524 0.06 -24.98 35.92
N GLY A 525 -0.99 -24.71 35.14
CA GLY A 525 -2.27 -25.38 35.23
C GLY A 525 -3.19 -24.89 36.37
N ALA A 526 -2.82 -23.81 37.08
CA ALA A 526 -3.67 -23.23 38.10
C ALA A 526 -4.78 -22.38 37.44
N LEU A 527 -6.04 -22.56 37.89
CA LEU A 527 -7.18 -21.76 37.49
C LEU A 527 -6.99 -20.31 37.98
N VAL A 528 -7.02 -19.34 37.04
CA VAL A 528 -6.86 -17.92 37.34
C VAL A 528 -8.15 -17.12 37.16
N GLN A 529 -9.06 -17.62 36.32
CA GLN A 529 -10.35 -17.00 36.08
C GLN A 529 -11.38 -18.04 35.60
N GLU A 530 -12.64 -17.87 36.06
CA GLU A 530 -13.80 -18.63 35.58
C GLU A 530 -14.88 -17.68 35.15
N LEU A 531 -15.46 -17.89 33.98
CA LEU A 531 -16.57 -17.10 33.46
C LEU A 531 -17.88 -17.85 33.62
N THR A 532 -18.91 -17.12 34.02
CA THR A 532 -20.25 -17.66 34.15
C THR A 532 -20.77 -18.21 32.84
N GLY A 533 -21.18 -19.46 32.83
CA GLY A 533 -21.67 -20.13 31.64
C GLY A 533 -22.87 -19.43 30.99
N ARG A 534 -22.92 -19.44 29.67
CA ARG A 534 -24.00 -18.88 28.85
C ARG A 534 -24.72 -19.99 28.09
N ASP A 535 -26.04 -19.91 28.02
CA ASP A 535 -26.85 -20.76 27.13
C ASP A 535 -26.76 -20.22 25.70
N LEU A 536 -26.22 -21.03 24.78
CA LEU A 536 -25.95 -20.65 23.42
C LEU A 536 -26.67 -21.61 22.44
N PRO A 537 -27.23 -21.10 21.33
CA PRO A 537 -27.88 -21.94 20.33
C PRO A 537 -26.86 -22.75 19.53
N ALA A 538 -27.31 -23.77 18.82
CA ALA A 538 -26.54 -24.46 17.80
C ALA A 538 -26.10 -23.48 16.72
N GLY A 539 -24.90 -23.70 16.17
CA GLY A 539 -24.29 -22.84 15.16
C GLY A 539 -23.13 -21.99 15.72
N PRO A 540 -22.77 -20.92 15.02
CA PRO A 540 -21.69 -20.02 15.42
C PRO A 540 -21.98 -19.35 16.75
N ALA A 541 -20.97 -19.32 17.62
CA ALA A 541 -21.04 -18.71 18.94
C ALA A 541 -19.75 -18.00 19.31
N GLU A 542 -19.86 -17.05 20.21
CA GLU A 542 -18.74 -16.28 20.74
C GLU A 542 -18.87 -16.05 22.25
N LEU A 543 -17.72 -16.01 22.93
CA LEU A 543 -17.60 -15.61 24.33
C LEU A 543 -16.52 -14.54 24.49
N TYR A 544 -16.82 -13.58 25.35
CA TYR A 544 -15.93 -12.46 25.68
C TYR A 544 -15.26 -12.74 27.02
N ILE A 545 -13.93 -12.62 27.07
CA ILE A 545 -13.10 -12.87 28.24
C ILE A 545 -12.43 -11.57 28.66
N HIS A 546 -12.74 -11.06 29.84
CA HIS A 546 -12.09 -9.87 30.37
C HIS A 546 -10.73 -10.21 30.97
N LEU A 547 -9.70 -9.44 30.58
CA LEU A 547 -8.31 -9.66 30.96
C LEU A 547 -7.79 -8.64 31.99
N GLY A 548 -8.60 -7.65 32.38
CA GLY A 548 -8.16 -6.45 33.10
C GLY A 548 -7.32 -6.72 34.35
N THR A 549 -7.55 -7.82 35.06
CA THR A 549 -6.84 -8.18 36.31
C THR A 549 -5.69 -9.18 36.10
N LEU A 550 -5.50 -9.70 34.89
CA LEU A 550 -4.45 -10.65 34.61
C LEU A 550 -3.11 -9.95 34.39
N ALA A 551 -2.04 -10.52 34.92
CA ALA A 551 -0.68 -10.07 34.63
C ALA A 551 -0.29 -10.41 33.18
N ALA A 552 0.73 -9.75 32.65
CA ALA A 552 1.34 -10.16 31.38
C ALA A 552 1.87 -11.59 31.50
N GLY A 553 1.61 -12.41 30.46
CA GLY A 553 2.01 -13.82 30.50
C GLY A 553 1.22 -14.70 29.54
N ASN A 554 1.53 -16.00 29.58
CA ASN A 554 0.84 -17.02 28.80
C ASN A 554 -0.25 -17.69 29.64
N TYR A 555 -1.41 -17.90 29.01
CA TYR A 555 -2.58 -18.52 29.62
C TYR A 555 -3.16 -19.59 28.69
N ILE A 556 -3.94 -20.49 29.24
CA ILE A 556 -4.74 -21.48 28.53
C ILE A 556 -6.20 -21.17 28.77
N VAL A 557 -6.94 -20.90 27.71
CA VAL A 557 -8.41 -20.73 27.73
C VAL A 557 -9.04 -22.08 27.39
N ARG A 558 -9.90 -22.60 28.27
CA ARG A 558 -10.66 -23.81 28.04
C ARG A 558 -12.15 -23.51 28.07
N LEU A 559 -12.84 -23.90 27.01
CA LEU A 559 -14.30 -23.86 26.90
C LEU A 559 -14.85 -25.26 27.08
N GLU A 560 -15.93 -25.37 27.86
CA GLU A 560 -16.63 -26.65 28.10
C GLU A 560 -18.14 -26.42 27.99
N GLY A 561 -18.79 -27.22 27.18
CA GLY A 561 -20.23 -27.25 27.02
C GLY A 561 -20.88 -28.47 27.65
N ASN A 562 -22.04 -28.30 28.28
CA ASN A 562 -22.78 -29.40 28.89
C ASN A 562 -23.36 -30.41 27.86
N GLY A 563 -23.29 -30.10 26.57
CA GLY A 563 -23.58 -30.98 25.43
C GLY A 563 -22.39 -31.74 24.88
N GLY A 564 -21.23 -31.71 25.58
CA GLY A 564 -20.02 -32.43 25.16
C GLY A 564 -19.03 -31.57 24.34
N PHE A 565 -19.32 -30.30 24.07
CA PHE A 565 -18.37 -29.40 23.42
C PHE A 565 -17.17 -29.12 24.32
N THR A 566 -15.97 -29.19 23.77
CA THR A 566 -14.74 -28.77 24.43
C THR A 566 -13.81 -28.08 23.44
N LYS A 567 -13.17 -26.99 23.88
CA LYS A 567 -12.17 -26.25 23.10
C LYS A 567 -11.10 -25.71 24.02
N THR A 568 -9.85 -25.73 23.55
CA THR A 568 -8.71 -25.19 24.29
C THR A 568 -7.88 -24.31 23.38
N GLU A 569 -7.57 -23.09 23.84
CA GLU A 569 -6.78 -22.11 23.11
C GLU A 569 -5.68 -21.54 24.00
N ARG A 570 -4.57 -21.13 23.42
CA ARG A 570 -3.48 -20.43 24.10
C ARG A 570 -3.71 -18.92 23.99
N LEU A 571 -3.69 -18.22 25.11
CA LEU A 571 -3.75 -16.77 25.18
C LEU A 571 -2.39 -16.23 25.64
N VAL A 572 -1.91 -15.20 24.95
CA VAL A 572 -0.73 -14.42 25.35
C VAL A 572 -1.21 -13.02 25.72
N LYS A 573 -1.01 -12.59 26.96
CA LYS A 573 -1.20 -11.21 27.41
C LYS A 573 0.16 -10.54 27.52
N LEU A 574 0.37 -9.41 26.84
CA LEU A 574 1.61 -8.62 26.83
C LEU A 574 1.50 -7.41 27.74
#